data_95f7d387ad314414e2f9c555592daa7b
#
_entry.id   95f7d387ad314414e2f9c555592daa7b
#
_cell.length_a   1.000
_cell.length_b   1.000
_cell.length_c   1.000
_cell.angle_alpha   90.00
_cell.angle_beta   90.00
_cell.angle_gamma   90.00
#
_symmetry.space_group_name_H-M   'P 1'
#
loop_
_entity.id
_entity.type
_entity.pdbx_description
1 polymer ?
#
loop_
_entity_poly.entity_id
_entity_poly.type
_entity_poly.pdbx_seq_one_letter_code
_entity_poly.pdbx_strand_id
1 'polypeptide(L)'
;MTLTVNPKHFLKRLLRLSIIAVILTLCGSVFGVHWVYQRYVISNAELEAISISESILALESHLVLHYDSQGQQIVDIDATEYAELDATLANFLIPFEIHKIKIFSKGETIIYSTDKSLIGLVDKGNVRLENALRGENDSKLQSKDKIADMVAIEHFDVDVVESYIPIYSNTNEVIGSFEIYKDVTRFREDIRFGVMLTVSILAGIILLAFIVSYFLIKQSATRLHLAQQKLHHMATVDSLTGLYARNEIIGIMKAEFARYKHSVSTSGEFPLCLVVIDIDHFKSINDNYGHPVGDKALKAISKCLKSQIRQKNAVGRFGGEEFLLVLPDETIEASLQAAERIRQAIQEIDIDANGDIIHVTASMGISAVKPEDDDYHNTVKRADEALYLAKNSGRNRVVVKED
;
A
#
# COMPACT_ATOMS: atom_id res chain seq x y z
N MET A 1 22.94 1.01 -15.07
CA MET A 1 21.55 1.11 -15.53
C MET A 1 20.65 1.24 -14.29
N THR A 2 20.53 2.46 -13.75
CA THR A 2 19.75 2.76 -12.54
C THR A 2 18.31 2.95 -12.98
N LEU A 3 17.47 1.95 -12.70
CA LEU A 3 16.01 2.05 -12.86
C LEU A 3 15.48 3.14 -11.88
N THR A 4 15.38 4.36 -12.35
CA THR A 4 14.69 5.44 -11.64
C THR A 4 13.19 5.12 -11.64
N VAL A 5 12.76 4.29 -10.68
CA VAL A 5 11.33 4.05 -10.45
C VAL A 5 10.73 5.37 -9.97
N ASN A 6 9.88 5.99 -10.77
CA ASN A 6 9.18 7.19 -10.38
C ASN A 6 8.31 6.89 -9.14
N PRO A 7 8.61 7.45 -7.96
CA PRO A 7 7.97 7.09 -6.70
C PRO A 7 6.45 7.29 -6.71
N LYS A 8 5.94 8.24 -7.52
CA LYS A 8 4.49 8.46 -7.67
C LYS A 8 3.80 7.31 -8.42
N HIS A 9 4.44 6.72 -9.42
CA HIS A 9 3.89 5.56 -10.14
C HIS A 9 3.92 4.29 -9.29
N PHE A 10 4.99 4.08 -8.53
CA PHE A 10 5.12 2.96 -7.61
C PHE A 10 4.03 3.01 -6.52
N LEU A 11 3.82 4.16 -5.89
CA LEU A 11 2.79 4.35 -4.86
C LEU A 11 1.37 4.10 -5.39
N LYS A 12 1.05 4.61 -6.60
CA LYS A 12 -0.25 4.34 -7.25
C LYS A 12 -0.46 2.85 -7.55
N ARG A 13 0.59 2.13 -7.95
CA ARG A 13 0.52 0.68 -8.22
C ARG A 13 0.29 -0.11 -6.92
N LEU A 14 1.02 0.23 -5.86
CA LEU A 14 0.85 -0.35 -4.52
C LEU A 14 -0.58 -0.13 -3.99
N LEU A 15 -1.10 1.09 -4.09
CA LEU A 15 -2.47 1.42 -3.66
C LEU A 15 -3.52 0.59 -4.43
N ARG A 16 -3.38 0.45 -5.76
CA ARG A 16 -4.30 -0.37 -6.56
C ARG A 16 -4.26 -1.84 -6.14
N LEU A 17 -3.06 -2.41 -5.94
CA LEU A 17 -2.90 -3.79 -5.49
C LEU A 17 -3.51 -4.01 -4.09
N SER A 18 -3.33 -3.06 -3.17
CA SER A 18 -3.93 -3.12 -1.84
C SER A 18 -5.46 -3.08 -1.89
N ILE A 19 -6.05 -2.22 -2.73
CA ILE A 19 -7.50 -2.16 -2.91
C ILE A 19 -8.05 -3.49 -3.47
N ILE A 20 -7.38 -4.05 -4.48
CA ILE A 20 -7.78 -5.35 -5.05
C ILE A 20 -7.69 -6.45 -3.98
N ALA A 21 -6.62 -6.50 -3.21
CA ALA A 21 -6.46 -7.47 -2.12
C ALA A 21 -7.58 -7.35 -1.07
N VAL A 22 -7.94 -6.12 -0.67
CA VAL A 22 -9.05 -5.86 0.27
C VAL A 22 -10.36 -6.38 -0.28
N ILE A 23 -10.69 -6.06 -1.55
CA ILE A 23 -11.93 -6.52 -2.18
C ILE A 23 -11.98 -8.05 -2.24
N LEU A 24 -10.88 -8.70 -2.63
CA LEU A 24 -10.80 -10.16 -2.69
C LEU A 24 -10.98 -10.79 -1.30
N THR A 25 -10.38 -10.21 -0.26
CA THR A 25 -10.52 -10.69 1.11
C THR A 25 -11.96 -10.57 1.61
N LEU A 26 -12.61 -9.43 1.37
CA LEU A 26 -14.02 -9.22 1.76
C LEU A 26 -14.96 -10.15 1.01
N CYS A 27 -14.81 -10.28 -0.31
CA CYS A 27 -15.63 -11.20 -1.11
C CYS A 27 -15.41 -12.66 -0.68
N GLY A 28 -14.16 -13.07 -0.46
CA GLY A 28 -13.83 -14.41 0.03
C GLY A 28 -14.43 -14.71 1.41
N SER A 29 -14.41 -13.73 2.31
CA SER A 29 -15.00 -13.86 3.65
C SER A 29 -16.53 -14.00 3.58
N VAL A 30 -17.21 -13.17 2.80
CA VAL A 30 -18.67 -13.26 2.60
C VAL A 30 -19.05 -14.62 2.02
N PHE A 31 -18.35 -15.04 0.95
CA PHE A 31 -18.59 -16.34 0.33
C PHE A 31 -18.33 -17.50 1.29
N GLY A 32 -17.21 -17.45 2.04
CA GLY A 32 -16.85 -18.50 2.99
C GLY A 32 -17.87 -18.63 4.14
N VAL A 33 -18.28 -17.52 4.74
CA VAL A 33 -19.31 -17.52 5.79
C VAL A 33 -20.62 -18.07 5.26
N HIS A 34 -21.08 -17.59 4.10
CA HIS A 34 -22.33 -18.06 3.48
C HIS A 34 -22.29 -19.57 3.17
N TRP A 35 -21.19 -20.06 2.62
CA TRP A 35 -21.01 -21.49 2.26
C TRP A 35 -21.00 -22.40 3.51
N VAL A 36 -20.22 -22.03 4.55
CA VAL A 36 -20.17 -22.80 5.81
C VAL A 36 -21.53 -22.85 6.47
N TYR A 37 -22.21 -21.72 6.47
CA TYR A 37 -23.52 -21.63 7.10
C TYR A 37 -24.59 -22.43 6.38
N GLN A 38 -24.66 -22.37 5.05
CA GLN A 38 -25.59 -23.21 4.29
C GLN A 38 -25.39 -24.71 4.59
N ARG A 39 -24.12 -25.14 4.65
CA ARG A 39 -23.81 -26.53 5.01
C ARG A 39 -24.27 -26.87 6.41
N TYR A 40 -24.06 -25.98 7.36
CA TYR A 40 -24.48 -26.16 8.75
C TYR A 40 -26.01 -26.31 8.87
N VAL A 41 -26.77 -25.44 8.20
CA VAL A 41 -28.25 -25.49 8.20
C VAL A 41 -28.75 -26.79 7.59
N ILE A 42 -28.25 -27.20 6.44
CA ILE A 42 -28.63 -28.46 5.78
C ILE A 42 -28.30 -29.65 6.67
N SER A 43 -27.08 -29.71 7.22
CA SER A 43 -26.66 -30.84 8.07
C SER A 43 -27.48 -30.96 9.35
N ASN A 44 -27.81 -29.83 10.00
CA ASN A 44 -28.65 -29.87 11.20
C ASN A 44 -30.11 -30.29 10.88
N ALA A 45 -30.66 -29.75 9.79
CA ALA A 45 -32.01 -30.13 9.38
C ALA A 45 -32.10 -31.61 8.99
N GLU A 46 -31.04 -32.15 8.37
CA GLU A 46 -30.95 -33.57 8.03
C GLU A 46 -30.91 -34.47 9.29
N LEU A 47 -30.06 -34.12 10.26
CA LEU A 47 -29.99 -34.84 11.54
C LEU A 47 -31.32 -34.86 12.28
N GLU A 48 -32.02 -33.73 12.31
CA GLU A 48 -33.35 -33.65 12.88
C GLU A 48 -34.36 -34.48 12.07
N ALA A 49 -34.34 -34.43 10.74
CA ALA A 49 -35.21 -35.22 9.89
C ALA A 49 -34.99 -36.73 10.12
N ILE A 50 -33.76 -37.20 10.31
CA ILE A 50 -33.44 -38.59 10.70
C ILE A 50 -34.10 -38.93 12.03
N SER A 51 -33.89 -38.08 13.07
CA SER A 51 -34.46 -38.30 14.40
C SER A 51 -35.98 -38.31 14.39
N ILE A 52 -36.62 -37.43 13.59
CA ILE A 52 -38.04 -37.37 13.41
C ILE A 52 -38.57 -38.62 12.72
N SER A 53 -37.94 -39.09 11.63
CA SER A 53 -38.35 -40.28 10.90
C SER A 53 -38.24 -41.54 11.76
N GLU A 54 -37.14 -41.70 12.53
CA GLU A 54 -37.00 -42.75 13.53
C GLU A 54 -38.06 -42.72 14.62
N SER A 55 -38.43 -41.52 15.11
CA SER A 55 -39.48 -41.34 16.12
C SER A 55 -40.86 -41.69 15.57
N ILE A 56 -41.16 -41.28 14.31
CA ILE A 56 -42.40 -41.67 13.65
C ILE A 56 -42.51 -43.15 13.53
N LEU A 57 -41.49 -43.82 13.07
CA LEU A 57 -41.47 -45.29 12.94
C LEU A 57 -41.59 -45.99 14.29
N ALA A 58 -40.94 -45.46 15.34
CA ALA A 58 -41.04 -46.02 16.67
C ALA A 58 -42.46 -45.91 17.29
N LEU A 59 -43.16 -44.79 17.01
CA LEU A 59 -44.49 -44.54 17.51
C LEU A 59 -45.60 -45.19 16.68
N GLU A 60 -45.46 -45.12 15.35
CA GLU A 60 -46.56 -45.41 14.41
C GLU A 60 -46.13 -46.47 13.38
N SER A 61 -45.19 -47.39 13.75
CA SER A 61 -44.79 -48.45 12.84
C SER A 61 -45.96 -49.35 12.38
N HIS A 62 -46.97 -49.53 13.20
CA HIS A 62 -48.14 -50.32 12.89
C HIS A 62 -49.03 -49.71 11.82
N LEU A 63 -49.00 -48.41 11.62
CA LEU A 63 -49.73 -47.68 10.56
C LEU A 63 -48.91 -47.55 9.27
N VAL A 64 -47.58 -47.55 9.34
CA VAL A 64 -46.69 -47.27 8.20
C VAL A 64 -46.11 -48.53 7.59
N LEU A 65 -45.89 -49.56 8.42
CA LEU A 65 -45.20 -50.78 8.00
C LEU A 65 -46.16 -51.98 7.96
N HIS A 66 -46.45 -52.49 6.79
CA HIS A 66 -47.28 -53.64 6.57
C HIS A 66 -46.51 -54.82 5.98
N TYR A 67 -47.12 -56.00 5.84
CA TYR A 67 -46.55 -57.14 5.19
C TYR A 67 -47.31 -57.47 3.91
N ASP A 68 -46.58 -57.69 2.83
CA ASP A 68 -47.16 -58.10 1.58
C ASP A 68 -47.66 -59.58 1.61
N SER A 69 -48.24 -60.05 0.51
CA SER A 69 -48.71 -61.42 0.39
C SER A 69 -47.59 -62.50 0.41
N GLN A 70 -46.34 -62.06 0.34
CA GLN A 70 -45.14 -62.94 0.41
C GLN A 70 -44.48 -62.86 1.82
N GLY A 71 -45.05 -62.08 2.75
CA GLY A 71 -44.52 -61.91 4.09
C GLY A 71 -43.31 -60.93 4.15
N GLN A 72 -43.09 -60.16 3.12
CA GLN A 72 -42.06 -59.11 3.09
C GLN A 72 -42.65 -57.81 3.67
N GLN A 73 -41.82 -57.13 4.49
CA GLN A 73 -42.19 -55.82 5.05
C GLN A 73 -42.16 -54.73 3.98
N ILE A 74 -43.22 -54.01 3.85
CA ILE A 74 -43.40 -52.92 2.87
C ILE A 74 -43.90 -51.64 3.58
N VAL A 75 -43.69 -50.48 2.94
CA VAL A 75 -44.34 -49.22 3.34
C VAL A 75 -45.64 -49.15 2.62
N ASP A 76 -46.73 -49.24 3.37
CA ASP A 76 -48.10 -49.06 2.91
C ASP A 76 -48.97 -48.46 4.06
N ILE A 77 -50.03 -47.76 3.72
CA ILE A 77 -50.92 -47.15 4.71
C ILE A 77 -52.37 -47.29 4.21
N ASP A 78 -53.20 -47.94 4.99
CA ASP A 78 -54.61 -48.05 4.64
C ASP A 78 -55.27 -46.67 4.64
N ALA A 79 -56.15 -46.42 3.64
CA ALA A 79 -56.86 -45.15 3.54
C ALA A 79 -57.75 -44.83 4.78
N THR A 80 -58.15 -45.84 5.51
CA THR A 80 -58.89 -45.66 6.79
C THR A 80 -58.04 -45.18 7.95
N GLU A 81 -56.69 -45.32 7.86
CA GLU A 81 -55.72 -44.97 8.91
C GLU A 81 -55.14 -43.57 8.73
N TYR A 82 -55.38 -42.92 7.56
CA TYR A 82 -54.83 -41.58 7.31
C TYR A 82 -55.25 -40.58 8.37
N ALA A 83 -56.48 -40.60 8.90
CA ALA A 83 -56.96 -39.65 9.89
C ALA A 83 -56.26 -39.80 11.26
N GLU A 84 -55.91 -41.02 11.63
CA GLU A 84 -55.17 -41.31 12.85
C GLU A 84 -53.71 -40.87 12.71
N LEU A 85 -53.06 -41.16 11.63
CA LEU A 85 -51.70 -40.75 11.34
C LEU A 85 -51.62 -39.22 11.24
N ASP A 86 -52.59 -38.55 10.60
CA ASP A 86 -52.65 -37.07 10.55
C ASP A 86 -52.72 -36.44 11.94
N ALA A 87 -53.57 -36.96 12.82
CA ALA A 87 -53.74 -36.41 14.19
C ALA A 87 -52.44 -36.57 15.03
N THR A 88 -51.76 -37.72 14.89
CA THR A 88 -50.50 -37.96 15.59
C THR A 88 -49.39 -37.07 15.03
N LEU A 89 -49.23 -37.04 13.69
CA LEU A 89 -48.19 -36.24 13.09
C LEU A 89 -48.38 -34.75 13.30
N ALA A 90 -49.60 -34.21 13.23
CA ALA A 90 -49.86 -32.80 13.45
C ALA A 90 -49.39 -32.36 14.84
N ASN A 91 -49.74 -33.12 15.88
CA ASN A 91 -49.32 -32.80 17.24
C ASN A 91 -47.84 -32.97 17.49
N PHE A 92 -47.21 -33.97 16.86
CA PHE A 92 -45.81 -34.30 17.04
C PHE A 92 -44.86 -33.32 16.31
N LEU A 93 -45.24 -32.87 15.10
CA LEU A 93 -44.32 -32.18 14.18
C LEU A 93 -44.37 -30.65 14.27
N ILE A 94 -45.47 -30.04 14.79
CA ILE A 94 -45.58 -28.58 14.97
C ILE A 94 -44.40 -28.00 15.75
N PRO A 95 -43.93 -28.58 16.89
CA PRO A 95 -42.77 -28.04 17.62
C PRO A 95 -41.46 -28.07 16.87
N PHE A 96 -41.34 -28.88 15.80
CA PHE A 96 -40.12 -29.00 15.01
C PHE A 96 -40.11 -28.12 13.76
N GLU A 97 -41.11 -27.25 13.59
CA GLU A 97 -41.24 -26.36 12.44
C GLU A 97 -41.27 -27.12 11.09
N ILE A 98 -41.92 -28.30 11.07
CA ILE A 98 -42.11 -29.11 9.86
C ILE A 98 -43.40 -28.69 9.17
N HIS A 99 -43.25 -28.24 7.90
CA HIS A 99 -44.41 -27.82 7.10
C HIS A 99 -45.12 -29.00 6.40
N LYS A 100 -44.30 -29.94 5.91
CA LYS A 100 -44.85 -31.04 5.06
C LYS A 100 -44.06 -32.31 5.27
N ILE A 101 -44.76 -33.42 5.22
CA ILE A 101 -44.19 -34.77 5.16
C ILE A 101 -44.82 -35.55 4.01
N LYS A 102 -44.01 -36.32 3.30
CA LYS A 102 -44.42 -37.39 2.40
C LYS A 102 -43.72 -38.68 2.79
N ILE A 103 -44.40 -39.79 2.55
CA ILE A 103 -43.84 -41.12 2.70
C ILE A 103 -43.97 -41.83 1.35
N PHE A 104 -42.85 -42.34 0.86
CA PHE A 104 -42.75 -43.05 -0.44
C PHE A 104 -42.56 -44.54 -0.23
N SER A 105 -43.20 -45.33 -1.07
CA SER A 105 -42.87 -46.74 -1.23
C SER A 105 -41.55 -46.93 -2.01
N LYS A 106 -41.02 -48.15 -2.04
CA LYS A 106 -39.86 -48.54 -2.84
C LYS A 106 -40.07 -48.30 -4.36
N GLY A 107 -41.33 -48.23 -4.80
CA GLY A 107 -41.70 -47.94 -6.19
C GLY A 107 -41.90 -46.45 -6.50
N GLU A 108 -41.35 -45.55 -5.70
CA GLU A 108 -41.43 -44.07 -5.87
C GLU A 108 -42.86 -43.52 -5.82
N THR A 109 -43.83 -44.31 -5.31
CA THR A 109 -45.22 -43.89 -5.14
C THR A 109 -45.39 -43.19 -3.79
N ILE A 110 -46.09 -42.07 -3.76
CA ILE A 110 -46.44 -41.34 -2.52
C ILE A 110 -47.56 -42.13 -1.84
N ILE A 111 -47.22 -42.83 -0.77
CA ILE A 111 -48.18 -43.60 0.07
C ILE A 111 -48.93 -42.70 1.04
N TYR A 112 -48.22 -41.67 1.56
CA TYR A 112 -48.77 -40.68 2.44
C TYR A 112 -48.24 -39.30 2.12
N SER A 113 -49.10 -38.30 2.29
CA SER A 113 -48.69 -36.88 2.25
C SER A 113 -49.64 -36.07 3.11
N THR A 114 -49.08 -35.06 3.81
CA THR A 114 -49.87 -34.01 4.44
C THR A 114 -50.75 -33.24 3.44
N ASP A 115 -50.29 -33.15 2.17
CA ASP A 115 -51.11 -32.69 1.05
C ASP A 115 -51.74 -33.91 0.37
N LYS A 116 -53.00 -34.15 0.72
CA LYS A 116 -53.73 -35.37 0.29
C LYS A 116 -53.86 -35.50 -1.23
N SER A 117 -53.81 -34.40 -1.98
CA SER A 117 -53.88 -34.41 -3.45
C SER A 117 -52.71 -35.13 -4.13
N LEU A 118 -51.64 -35.37 -3.40
CA LEU A 118 -50.41 -35.99 -3.93
C LEU A 118 -50.41 -37.50 -3.70
N ILE A 119 -51.27 -38.06 -2.87
CA ILE A 119 -51.26 -39.51 -2.55
C ILE A 119 -51.57 -40.30 -3.81
N GLY A 120 -50.81 -41.37 -4.03
CA GLY A 120 -50.90 -42.24 -5.19
C GLY A 120 -50.15 -41.77 -6.44
N LEU A 121 -49.60 -40.56 -6.43
CA LEU A 121 -48.75 -40.06 -7.49
C LEU A 121 -47.34 -40.72 -7.43
N VAL A 122 -46.72 -40.91 -8.59
CA VAL A 122 -45.39 -41.48 -8.72
C VAL A 122 -44.40 -40.36 -9.05
N ASP A 123 -43.37 -40.18 -8.24
CA ASP A 123 -42.35 -39.11 -8.39
C ASP A 123 -41.09 -39.64 -9.09
N LYS A 124 -41.24 -40.00 -10.38
CA LYS A 124 -40.15 -40.54 -11.19
C LYS A 124 -39.11 -39.49 -11.58
N GLY A 125 -37.84 -39.90 -11.50
CA GLY A 125 -36.71 -39.05 -11.90
C GLY A 125 -36.29 -38.04 -10.82
N ASN A 126 -36.80 -38.18 -9.62
CA ASN A 126 -36.32 -37.42 -8.46
C ASN A 126 -35.03 -38.06 -7.93
N VAL A 127 -33.90 -37.52 -8.36
CA VAL A 127 -32.57 -38.05 -8.03
C VAL A 127 -32.35 -38.18 -6.49
N ARG A 128 -32.96 -37.32 -5.68
CA ARG A 128 -32.83 -37.37 -4.22
C ARG A 128 -33.60 -38.49 -3.60
N LEU A 129 -34.84 -38.73 -4.09
CA LEU A 129 -35.60 -39.91 -3.73
C LEU A 129 -34.88 -41.19 -4.13
N GLU A 130 -34.31 -41.23 -5.34
CA GLU A 130 -33.51 -42.37 -5.80
C GLU A 130 -32.28 -42.60 -4.90
N ASN A 131 -31.59 -41.54 -4.41
CA ASN A 131 -30.49 -41.69 -3.50
C ASN A 131 -30.96 -42.27 -2.16
N ALA A 132 -32.07 -41.76 -1.61
CA ALA A 132 -32.65 -42.32 -0.40
C ALA A 132 -33.07 -43.79 -0.53
N LEU A 133 -33.67 -44.16 -1.67
CA LEU A 133 -34.01 -45.57 -1.97
C LEU A 133 -32.81 -46.49 -2.16
N ARG A 134 -31.58 -45.92 -2.34
CA ARG A 134 -30.30 -46.65 -2.29
C ARG A 134 -29.70 -46.70 -0.89
N GLY A 135 -30.31 -46.03 0.10
CA GLY A 135 -29.84 -46.01 1.48
C GLY A 135 -28.98 -44.78 1.84
N GLU A 136 -28.92 -43.73 1.00
CA GLU A 136 -28.20 -42.51 1.23
C GLU A 136 -29.16 -41.37 1.60
N ASN A 137 -28.94 -40.69 2.73
CA ASN A 137 -29.68 -39.49 3.05
C ASN A 137 -29.33 -38.40 2.03
N ASP A 138 -30.33 -37.65 1.56
CA ASP A 138 -30.10 -36.53 0.66
C ASP A 138 -30.97 -35.34 1.08
N SER A 139 -30.32 -34.18 1.32
CA SER A 139 -31.00 -32.98 1.81
C SER A 139 -30.64 -31.77 0.98
N LYS A 140 -31.63 -30.90 0.72
CA LYS A 140 -31.48 -29.69 -0.09
C LYS A 140 -32.18 -28.51 0.56
N LEU A 141 -31.46 -27.38 0.64
CA LEU A 141 -32.06 -26.09 0.93
C LEU A 141 -32.72 -25.51 -0.33
N GLN A 142 -33.99 -25.12 -0.21
CA GLN A 142 -34.74 -24.52 -1.29
C GLN A 142 -35.65 -23.41 -0.76
N SER A 143 -35.71 -22.26 -1.46
CA SER A 143 -36.73 -21.24 -1.19
C SER A 143 -38.00 -21.60 -1.92
N LYS A 144 -39.13 -21.49 -1.21
CA LYS A 144 -40.48 -21.68 -1.75
C LYS A 144 -41.25 -20.36 -1.66
N ASP A 145 -41.82 -19.92 -2.75
CA ASP A 145 -42.66 -18.73 -2.76
C ASP A 145 -43.89 -18.92 -1.87
N LYS A 146 -44.37 -20.16 -1.78
CA LYS A 146 -45.53 -20.54 -1.00
C LYS A 146 -45.46 -22.00 -0.61
N ILE A 147 -45.76 -22.30 0.65
CA ILE A 147 -45.93 -23.67 1.16
C ILE A 147 -47.12 -23.67 2.15
N ALA A 148 -47.93 -24.70 2.13
CA ALA A 148 -48.94 -24.93 3.15
C ALA A 148 -48.34 -25.84 4.24
N ASP A 149 -48.64 -25.50 5.50
CA ASP A 149 -48.27 -26.35 6.65
C ASP A 149 -49.30 -27.46 6.87
N MET A 150 -49.08 -28.24 7.92
CA MET A 150 -49.92 -29.38 8.27
C MET A 150 -51.35 -29.01 8.68
N VAL A 151 -51.61 -27.75 9.02
CA VAL A 151 -52.96 -27.21 9.37
C VAL A 151 -53.55 -26.38 8.24
N ALA A 152 -52.98 -26.49 7.02
CA ALA A 152 -53.38 -25.79 5.81
C ALA A 152 -53.22 -24.25 5.88
N ILE A 153 -52.35 -23.74 6.75
CA ILE A 153 -51.95 -22.33 6.77
C ILE A 153 -50.86 -22.13 5.68
N GLU A 154 -51.08 -21.11 4.87
CA GLU A 154 -50.11 -20.77 3.80
C GLU A 154 -49.02 -19.87 4.34
N HIS A 155 -47.78 -20.29 4.13
CA HIS A 155 -46.58 -19.52 4.44
C HIS A 155 -45.94 -19.05 3.15
N PHE A 156 -45.43 -17.82 3.11
CA PHE A 156 -44.88 -17.17 1.93
C PHE A 156 -43.38 -16.86 2.15
N ASP A 157 -42.57 -16.92 1.08
CA ASP A 157 -41.16 -16.63 1.09
C ASP A 157 -40.38 -17.42 2.16
N VAL A 158 -40.57 -18.74 2.15
CA VAL A 158 -40.06 -19.65 3.16
C VAL A 158 -38.84 -20.39 2.63
N ASP A 159 -37.76 -20.43 3.43
CA ASP A 159 -36.64 -21.33 3.15
C ASP A 159 -36.87 -22.66 3.85
N VAL A 160 -36.89 -23.74 3.08
CA VAL A 160 -37.09 -25.10 3.61
C VAL A 160 -35.90 -25.97 3.25
N VAL A 161 -35.55 -26.87 4.17
CA VAL A 161 -34.69 -28.02 3.85
C VAL A 161 -35.60 -29.21 3.59
N GLU A 162 -35.54 -29.69 2.35
CA GLU A 162 -36.17 -30.96 1.92
C GLU A 162 -35.16 -32.06 2.19
N SER A 163 -35.53 -33.00 3.09
CA SER A 163 -34.68 -34.15 3.48
C SER A 163 -35.34 -35.44 3.11
N TYR A 164 -34.65 -36.28 2.34
CA TYR A 164 -35.06 -37.62 1.96
C TYR A 164 -34.32 -38.62 2.84
N ILE A 165 -35.06 -39.36 3.68
CA ILE A 165 -34.53 -40.29 4.68
C ILE A 165 -35.01 -41.70 4.37
N PRO A 166 -34.12 -42.68 4.19
CA PRO A 166 -34.48 -44.07 3.90
C PRO A 166 -35.28 -44.74 5.02
N ILE A 167 -36.26 -45.56 4.66
CA ILE A 167 -36.98 -46.42 5.59
C ILE A 167 -36.45 -47.83 5.43
N TYR A 168 -36.00 -48.41 6.51
CA TYR A 168 -35.44 -49.76 6.52
C TYR A 168 -36.44 -50.78 7.11
N SER A 169 -36.46 -51.96 6.50
CA SER A 169 -37.14 -53.13 7.00
C SER A 169 -36.40 -53.75 8.20
N ASN A 170 -37.02 -54.73 8.87
CA ASN A 170 -36.41 -55.53 9.89
C ASN A 170 -35.18 -56.35 9.41
N THR A 171 -35.04 -56.53 8.12
CA THR A 171 -33.91 -57.21 7.45
C THR A 171 -32.84 -56.23 6.98
N ASN A 172 -32.97 -54.94 7.34
CA ASN A 172 -32.04 -53.85 6.95
C ASN A 172 -32.03 -53.56 5.42
N GLU A 173 -33.12 -53.87 4.74
CA GLU A 173 -33.31 -53.48 3.35
C GLU A 173 -34.11 -52.15 3.28
N VAL A 174 -33.80 -51.29 2.29
CA VAL A 174 -34.58 -50.07 2.08
C VAL A 174 -35.91 -50.44 1.43
N ILE A 175 -37.00 -50.06 2.08
CA ILE A 175 -38.39 -50.34 1.66
C ILE A 175 -39.21 -49.09 1.29
N GLY A 176 -38.68 -47.88 1.57
CA GLY A 176 -39.30 -46.62 1.28
C GLY A 176 -38.42 -45.43 1.67
N SER A 177 -39.01 -44.25 1.62
CA SER A 177 -38.34 -43.02 2.07
C SER A 177 -39.35 -42.02 2.70
N PHE A 178 -38.91 -41.31 3.72
CA PHE A 178 -39.54 -40.06 4.13
C PHE A 178 -39.02 -38.93 3.27
N GLU A 179 -39.85 -37.94 3.01
CA GLU A 179 -39.49 -36.62 2.52
C GLU A 179 -40.06 -35.61 3.53
N ILE A 180 -39.19 -34.88 4.22
CA ILE A 180 -39.51 -33.96 5.34
C ILE A 180 -39.13 -32.55 4.93
N TYR A 181 -40.06 -31.61 5.05
CA TYR A 181 -39.88 -30.19 4.74
C TYR A 181 -39.76 -29.42 6.03
N LYS A 182 -38.56 -29.07 6.43
CA LYS A 182 -38.27 -28.28 7.65
C LYS A 182 -38.13 -26.81 7.30
N ASP A 183 -38.86 -25.92 8.01
CA ASP A 183 -38.67 -24.48 7.92
C ASP A 183 -37.34 -24.08 8.55
N VAL A 184 -36.56 -23.34 7.79
CA VAL A 184 -35.27 -22.80 8.20
C VAL A 184 -35.17 -21.29 7.97
N THR A 185 -36.31 -20.64 7.74
CA THR A 185 -36.38 -19.20 7.43
C THR A 185 -35.77 -18.33 8.53
N ARG A 186 -35.95 -18.69 9.78
CA ARG A 186 -35.33 -17.99 10.91
C ARG A 186 -33.81 -17.89 10.79
N PHE A 187 -33.21 -18.95 10.28
CA PHE A 187 -31.74 -18.95 10.10
C PHE A 187 -31.26 -17.97 9.02
N ARG A 188 -32.13 -17.52 8.09
CA ARG A 188 -31.78 -16.51 7.07
C ARG A 188 -31.39 -15.18 7.71
N GLU A 189 -32.12 -14.72 8.72
CA GLU A 189 -31.84 -13.47 9.43
C GLU A 189 -30.58 -13.56 10.28
N ASP A 190 -30.39 -14.68 10.98
CA ASP A 190 -29.18 -14.91 11.78
C ASP A 190 -27.91 -14.94 10.90
N ILE A 191 -28.00 -15.58 9.71
CA ILE A 191 -26.93 -15.58 8.71
C ILE A 191 -26.60 -14.14 8.29
N ARG A 192 -27.64 -13.39 7.91
CA ARG A 192 -27.49 -12.03 7.42
C ARG A 192 -26.83 -11.13 8.47
N PHE A 193 -27.25 -11.25 9.71
CA PHE A 193 -26.64 -10.54 10.83
C PHE A 193 -25.18 -10.96 11.05
N GLY A 194 -24.89 -12.26 11.08
CA GLY A 194 -23.52 -12.79 11.25
C GLY A 194 -22.58 -12.36 10.12
N VAL A 195 -23.03 -12.40 8.87
CA VAL A 195 -22.29 -11.90 7.71
C VAL A 195 -22.01 -10.40 7.83
N MET A 196 -23.04 -9.58 8.13
CA MET A 196 -22.86 -8.15 8.30
C MET A 196 -21.88 -7.81 9.42
N LEU A 197 -21.96 -8.50 10.55
CA LEU A 197 -21.05 -8.29 11.68
C LEU A 197 -19.61 -8.63 11.29
N THR A 198 -19.39 -9.78 10.67
CA THR A 198 -18.06 -10.23 10.23
C THR A 198 -17.44 -9.26 9.22
N VAL A 199 -18.20 -8.82 8.22
CA VAL A 199 -17.74 -7.84 7.22
C VAL A 199 -17.43 -6.50 7.88
N SER A 200 -18.26 -6.04 8.82
CA SER A 200 -18.03 -4.78 9.54
C SER A 200 -16.74 -4.81 10.39
N ILE A 201 -16.48 -5.91 11.09
CA ILE A 201 -15.26 -6.09 11.87
C ILE A 201 -14.03 -6.10 10.95
N LEU A 202 -14.07 -6.87 9.84
CA LEU A 202 -12.98 -6.92 8.87
C LEU A 202 -12.72 -5.55 8.24
N ALA A 203 -13.77 -4.83 7.84
CA ALA A 203 -13.65 -3.49 7.30
C ALA A 203 -13.01 -2.52 8.32
N GLY A 204 -13.38 -2.61 9.58
CA GLY A 204 -12.78 -1.84 10.67
C GLY A 204 -11.29 -2.11 10.86
N ILE A 205 -10.88 -3.39 10.86
CA ILE A 205 -9.47 -3.80 10.98
C ILE A 205 -8.65 -3.28 9.78
N ILE A 206 -9.18 -3.41 8.57
CA ILE A 206 -8.53 -2.94 7.35
C ILE A 206 -8.37 -1.41 7.39
N LEU A 207 -9.41 -0.68 7.77
CA LEU A 207 -9.37 0.78 7.90
C LEU A 207 -8.31 1.22 8.91
N LEU A 208 -8.24 0.56 10.07
CA LEU A 208 -7.24 0.84 11.09
C LEU A 208 -5.82 0.60 10.56
N ALA A 209 -5.60 -0.53 9.86
CA ALA A 209 -4.31 -0.84 9.24
C ALA A 209 -3.89 0.21 8.20
N PHE A 210 -4.83 0.73 7.38
CA PHE A 210 -4.57 1.82 6.45
C PHE A 210 -4.19 3.12 7.16
N ILE A 211 -4.89 3.48 8.24
CA ILE A 211 -4.60 4.69 9.04
C ILE A 211 -3.19 4.60 9.63
N VAL A 212 -2.85 3.48 10.27
CA VAL A 212 -1.51 3.24 10.85
C VAL A 212 -0.43 3.32 9.76
N SER A 213 -0.64 2.63 8.64
CA SER A 213 0.30 2.64 7.51
C SER A 213 0.51 4.05 6.94
N TYR A 214 -0.57 4.84 6.81
CA TYR A 214 -0.48 6.23 6.36
C TYR A 214 0.41 7.08 7.28
N PHE A 215 0.23 6.97 8.60
CA PHE A 215 1.04 7.72 9.56
C PHE A 215 2.51 7.30 9.53
N LEU A 216 2.80 5.99 9.42
CA LEU A 216 4.18 5.48 9.33
C LEU A 216 4.87 5.94 8.05
N ILE A 217 4.20 5.89 6.91
CA ILE A 217 4.73 6.36 5.62
C ILE A 217 4.99 7.87 5.67
N LYS A 218 4.05 8.67 6.20
CA LYS A 218 4.21 10.10 6.35
C LYS A 218 5.42 10.45 7.23
N GLN A 219 5.59 9.79 8.37
CA GLN A 219 6.72 10.01 9.25
C GLN A 219 8.06 9.64 8.58
N SER A 220 8.11 8.51 7.88
CA SER A 220 9.31 8.06 7.16
C SER A 220 9.68 9.01 6.02
N ALA A 221 8.70 9.49 5.25
CA ALA A 221 8.91 10.46 4.18
C ALA A 221 9.48 11.78 4.70
N THR A 222 8.98 12.28 5.83
CA THR A 222 9.50 13.51 6.46
C THR A 222 10.94 13.33 6.92
N ARG A 223 11.27 12.21 7.57
CA ARG A 223 12.65 11.90 8.00
C ARG A 223 13.61 11.80 6.82
N LEU A 224 13.19 11.15 5.74
CA LEU A 224 13.98 11.01 4.52
C LEU A 224 14.27 12.37 3.89
N HIS A 225 13.26 13.24 3.80
CA HIS A 225 13.40 14.58 3.24
C HIS A 225 14.40 15.44 4.06
N LEU A 226 14.30 15.41 5.38
CA LEU A 226 15.23 16.10 6.27
C LEU A 226 16.67 15.55 6.14
N ALA A 227 16.83 14.22 6.02
CA ALA A 227 18.14 13.61 5.81
C ALA A 227 18.74 14.02 4.46
N GLN A 228 17.93 14.06 3.39
CA GLN A 228 18.37 14.52 2.07
C GLN A 228 18.79 16.00 2.09
N GLN A 229 18.02 16.88 2.74
CA GLN A 229 18.37 18.28 2.87
C GLN A 229 19.70 18.45 3.63
N LYS A 230 19.89 17.69 4.71
CA LYS A 230 21.13 17.73 5.48
C LYS A 230 22.34 17.25 4.67
N LEU A 231 22.18 16.15 3.92
CA LEU A 231 23.22 15.64 3.03
C LEU A 231 23.53 16.64 1.90
N HIS A 232 22.52 17.25 1.31
CA HIS A 232 22.69 18.27 0.28
C HIS A 232 23.45 19.47 0.84
N HIS A 233 23.04 19.99 2.01
CA HIS A 233 23.73 21.11 2.66
C HIS A 233 25.19 20.77 3.00
N MET A 234 25.48 19.56 3.50
CA MET A 234 26.87 19.11 3.75
C MET A 234 27.70 18.97 2.48
N ALA A 235 27.07 18.75 1.33
CA ALA A 235 27.76 18.62 0.03
C ALA A 235 27.95 19.97 -0.67
N THR A 236 27.14 20.99 -0.37
CA THR A 236 27.12 22.28 -1.08
C THR A 236 27.86 23.39 -0.36
N VAL A 237 28.06 23.27 0.97
CA VAL A 237 28.71 24.32 1.80
C VAL A 237 29.93 23.74 2.52
N ASP A 238 31.05 24.45 2.47
CA ASP A 238 32.25 24.13 3.24
C ASP A 238 32.01 24.39 4.73
N SER A 239 32.20 23.36 5.56
CA SER A 239 31.83 23.41 6.99
C SER A 239 32.68 24.39 7.83
N LEU A 240 33.89 24.69 7.39
CA LEU A 240 34.79 25.64 8.10
C LEU A 240 34.44 27.09 7.76
N THR A 241 34.25 27.38 6.49
CA THR A 241 34.18 28.74 5.95
C THR A 241 32.74 29.23 5.73
N GLY A 242 31.77 28.33 5.60
CA GLY A 242 30.38 28.71 5.31
C GLY A 242 30.15 29.25 3.89
N LEU A 243 31.16 29.15 3.02
CA LEU A 243 31.10 29.43 1.59
C LEU A 243 30.68 28.17 0.79
N TYR A 244 30.45 28.29 -0.51
CA TYR A 244 30.24 27.10 -1.35
C TYR A 244 31.44 26.14 -1.27
N ALA A 245 31.15 24.87 -1.12
CA ALA A 245 32.15 23.81 -1.20
C ALA A 245 32.68 23.69 -2.64
N ARG A 246 33.86 23.10 -2.82
CA ARG A 246 34.53 22.95 -4.11
C ARG A 246 33.63 22.43 -5.23
N ASN A 247 32.87 21.37 -4.95
CA ASN A 247 31.99 20.76 -5.96
C ASN A 247 30.85 21.68 -6.38
N GLU A 248 30.31 22.46 -5.45
CA GLU A 248 29.21 23.37 -5.70
C GLU A 248 29.67 24.60 -6.49
N ILE A 249 30.78 25.24 -6.11
CA ILE A 249 31.29 26.40 -6.85
C ILE A 249 31.71 26.04 -8.26
N ILE A 250 32.24 24.83 -8.48
CA ILE A 250 32.53 24.28 -9.82
C ILE A 250 31.21 24.06 -10.59
N GLY A 251 30.15 23.59 -9.92
CA GLY A 251 28.82 23.41 -10.52
C GLY A 251 28.23 24.74 -10.99
N ILE A 252 28.30 25.77 -10.13
CA ILE A 252 27.86 27.14 -10.43
C ILE A 252 28.67 27.68 -11.64
N MET A 253 29.98 27.58 -11.60
CA MET A 253 30.85 28.04 -12.68
C MET A 253 30.52 27.38 -14.02
N LYS A 254 30.29 26.06 -14.04
CA LYS A 254 29.85 25.32 -15.23
C LYS A 254 28.51 25.84 -15.79
N ALA A 255 27.55 26.08 -14.90
CA ALA A 255 26.26 26.58 -15.30
C ALA A 255 26.36 27.99 -15.91
N GLU A 256 27.15 28.89 -15.31
CA GLU A 256 27.38 30.23 -15.83
C GLU A 256 28.19 30.23 -17.15
N PHE A 257 29.17 29.33 -17.26
CA PHE A 257 29.89 29.13 -18.53
C PHE A 257 28.94 28.67 -19.67
N ALA A 258 28.06 27.71 -19.38
CA ALA A 258 27.07 27.27 -20.37
C ALA A 258 26.11 28.40 -20.73
N ARG A 259 25.69 29.24 -19.79
CA ARG A 259 24.88 30.45 -20.01
C ARG A 259 25.60 31.44 -20.92
N TYR A 260 26.89 31.73 -20.64
CA TYR A 260 27.75 32.59 -21.47
C TYR A 260 27.79 32.08 -22.91
N LYS A 261 28.10 30.80 -23.12
CA LYS A 261 28.21 30.19 -24.48
C LYS A 261 26.87 30.30 -25.25
N HIS A 262 25.76 30.11 -24.55
CA HIS A 262 24.43 30.30 -25.17
C HIS A 262 24.18 31.75 -25.55
N SER A 263 24.58 32.73 -24.72
CA SER A 263 24.39 34.16 -24.98
C SER A 263 25.18 34.64 -26.20
N VAL A 264 26.45 34.22 -26.34
CA VAL A 264 27.28 34.52 -27.48
C VAL A 264 26.64 34.05 -28.79
N SER A 265 25.96 32.90 -28.76
CA SER A 265 25.26 32.38 -29.98
C SER A 265 23.94 33.13 -30.30
N THR A 266 23.40 33.90 -29.39
CA THR A 266 22.09 34.62 -29.53
C THR A 266 22.19 36.13 -29.57
N SER A 267 23.40 36.70 -29.78
CA SER A 267 23.68 38.15 -29.90
C SER A 267 23.50 38.93 -28.57
N GLY A 268 23.56 38.29 -27.42
CA GLY A 268 23.61 38.91 -26.10
C GLY A 268 25.02 38.86 -25.52
N GLU A 269 25.61 40.02 -25.15
CA GLU A 269 26.87 40.03 -24.41
C GLU A 269 26.57 39.93 -22.92
N PHE A 270 26.82 38.75 -22.31
CA PHE A 270 26.80 38.55 -20.87
C PHE A 270 28.19 38.13 -20.41
N PRO A 271 29.08 39.07 -20.12
CA PRO A 271 30.47 38.75 -19.75
C PRO A 271 30.51 37.89 -18.48
N LEU A 272 31.46 36.97 -18.43
CA LEU A 272 31.69 36.12 -17.26
C LEU A 272 33.17 36.17 -16.90
N CYS A 273 33.47 36.58 -15.68
CA CYS A 273 34.81 36.59 -15.14
C CYS A 273 34.96 35.61 -13.99
N LEU A 274 36.17 35.03 -13.88
CA LEU A 274 36.58 34.17 -12.77
C LEU A 274 37.77 34.82 -12.04
N VAL A 275 37.72 34.75 -10.70
CA VAL A 275 38.84 35.20 -9.85
C VAL A 275 39.27 34.04 -9.00
N VAL A 276 40.54 33.62 -9.14
CA VAL A 276 41.17 32.67 -8.23
C VAL A 276 41.93 33.48 -7.17
N ILE A 277 41.66 33.18 -5.90
CA ILE A 277 42.20 33.90 -4.74
C ILE A 277 42.97 32.91 -3.88
N ASP A 278 44.13 33.29 -3.42
CA ASP A 278 44.97 32.50 -2.52
C ASP A 278 45.53 33.38 -1.39
N ILE A 279 45.50 32.84 -0.17
CA ILE A 279 46.00 33.54 1.00
C ILE A 279 47.52 33.51 1.05
N ASP A 280 48.16 34.68 1.03
CA ASP A 280 49.61 34.78 1.01
C ASP A 280 50.19 34.23 2.31
N HIS A 281 51.23 33.41 2.16
CA HIS A 281 51.97 32.82 3.27
C HIS A 281 51.12 32.03 4.28
N PHE A 282 49.99 31.43 3.86
CA PHE A 282 49.07 30.71 4.77
C PHE A 282 49.78 29.55 5.50
N LYS A 283 50.68 28.86 4.83
CA LYS A 283 51.50 27.81 5.47
C LYS A 283 52.33 28.38 6.64
N SER A 284 52.91 29.54 6.50
CA SER A 284 53.68 30.20 7.58
C SER A 284 52.81 30.58 8.78
N ILE A 285 51.55 30.92 8.53
CA ILE A 285 50.58 31.18 9.61
C ILE A 285 50.33 29.89 10.41
N ASN A 286 50.11 28.78 9.71
CA ASN A 286 49.94 27.48 10.37
C ASN A 286 51.16 27.00 11.11
N ASP A 287 52.36 27.17 10.48
CA ASP A 287 53.63 26.73 11.05
C ASP A 287 54.01 27.57 12.31
N ASN A 288 53.72 28.87 12.34
CA ASN A 288 54.08 29.76 13.45
C ASN A 288 53.05 29.79 14.57
N TYR A 289 51.73 29.75 14.26
CA TYR A 289 50.64 29.96 15.19
C TYR A 289 49.70 28.75 15.37
N GLY A 290 49.91 27.68 14.60
CA GLY A 290 49.13 26.46 14.62
C GLY A 290 47.84 26.53 13.79
N HIS A 291 47.34 25.34 13.41
CA HIS A 291 46.15 25.19 12.60
C HIS A 291 44.88 25.90 13.12
N PRO A 292 44.66 26.03 14.46
CA PRO A 292 43.49 26.78 14.95
C PRO A 292 43.51 28.26 14.54
N VAL A 293 44.70 28.89 14.44
CA VAL A 293 44.83 30.28 13.98
C VAL A 293 44.64 30.38 12.48
N GLY A 294 45.15 29.40 11.71
CA GLY A 294 44.84 29.27 10.27
C GLY A 294 43.33 29.13 10.00
N ASP A 295 42.64 28.35 10.81
CA ASP A 295 41.19 28.21 10.69
C ASP A 295 40.42 29.52 11.03
N LYS A 296 40.92 30.32 12.02
CA LYS A 296 40.41 31.67 12.29
C LYS A 296 40.63 32.59 11.07
N ALA A 297 41.79 32.54 10.46
CA ALA A 297 42.10 33.29 9.24
C ALA A 297 41.17 32.96 8.10
N LEU A 298 41.00 31.66 7.81
CA LEU A 298 40.07 31.20 6.78
C LEU A 298 38.63 31.67 7.02
N LYS A 299 38.13 31.59 8.27
CA LYS A 299 36.79 32.06 8.63
C LYS A 299 36.64 33.58 8.46
N ALA A 300 37.64 34.35 8.89
CA ALA A 300 37.61 35.81 8.79
C ALA A 300 37.59 36.27 7.32
N ILE A 301 38.50 35.69 6.50
CA ILE A 301 38.56 36.00 5.08
C ILE A 301 37.26 35.57 4.38
N SER A 302 36.73 34.42 4.70
CA SER A 302 35.46 33.95 4.10
C SER A 302 34.30 34.87 4.43
N LYS A 303 34.21 35.38 5.65
CA LYS A 303 33.22 36.36 6.04
C LYS A 303 33.40 37.69 5.27
N CYS A 304 34.64 38.12 5.07
CA CYS A 304 34.98 39.30 4.26
C CYS A 304 34.54 39.07 2.81
N LEU A 305 34.97 37.97 2.17
CA LEU A 305 34.57 37.61 0.79
C LEU A 305 33.06 37.66 0.61
N LYS A 306 32.31 37.00 1.52
CA LYS A 306 30.85 36.96 1.48
C LYS A 306 30.18 38.33 1.59
N SER A 307 30.77 39.26 2.37
CA SER A 307 30.25 40.61 2.54
C SER A 307 30.53 41.54 1.39
N GLN A 308 31.58 41.27 0.60
CA GLN A 308 32.03 42.12 -0.51
C GLN A 308 31.44 41.74 -1.86
N ILE A 309 30.76 40.60 -1.99
CA ILE A 309 30.19 40.17 -3.24
C ILE A 309 28.70 40.55 -3.37
N ARG A 310 28.22 40.74 -4.59
CA ARG A 310 26.80 40.97 -4.89
C ARG A 310 26.02 39.65 -4.87
N GLN A 311 24.70 39.73 -4.73
CA GLN A 311 23.84 38.57 -4.65
C GLN A 311 23.93 37.64 -5.89
N LYS A 312 24.22 38.20 -7.08
CA LYS A 312 24.38 37.43 -8.33
C LYS A 312 25.74 36.69 -8.42
N ASN A 313 26.71 37.10 -7.62
CA ASN A 313 28.06 36.57 -7.64
C ASN A 313 28.17 35.36 -6.69
N ALA A 314 29.04 34.41 -6.98
CA ALA A 314 29.25 33.25 -6.15
C ALA A 314 30.72 33.15 -5.70
N VAL A 315 30.94 32.78 -4.43
CA VAL A 315 32.26 32.50 -3.90
C VAL A 315 32.28 31.16 -3.18
N GLY A 316 33.32 30.36 -3.44
CA GLY A 316 33.50 29.06 -2.81
C GLY A 316 34.94 28.76 -2.45
N ARG A 317 35.12 27.86 -1.48
CA ARG A 317 36.44 27.33 -1.16
C ARG A 317 36.85 26.32 -2.21
N PHE A 318 37.92 26.65 -2.95
CA PHE A 318 38.35 25.85 -4.09
C PHE A 318 39.49 24.86 -3.74
N GLY A 319 40.33 25.24 -2.76
CA GLY A 319 41.41 24.41 -2.22
C GLY A 319 41.55 24.58 -0.70
N GLY A 320 42.71 24.26 -0.16
CA GLY A 320 43.05 24.43 1.26
C GLY A 320 42.89 25.89 1.73
N GLU A 321 43.62 26.78 1.07
CA GLU A 321 43.68 28.21 1.27
C GLU A 321 43.22 29.03 0.05
N GLU A 322 42.65 28.31 -0.97
CA GLU A 322 42.23 28.89 -2.21
C GLU A 322 40.72 29.07 -2.31
N PHE A 323 40.30 30.19 -2.89
CA PHE A 323 38.89 30.51 -3.13
C PHE A 323 38.70 30.80 -4.62
N LEU A 324 37.51 30.45 -5.12
CA LEU A 324 37.04 30.80 -6.46
C LEU A 324 35.89 31.73 -6.37
N LEU A 325 35.96 32.87 -7.08
CA LEU A 325 34.88 33.83 -7.21
C LEU A 325 34.37 33.78 -8.66
N VAL A 326 33.10 33.61 -8.85
CA VAL A 326 32.38 33.58 -10.13
C VAL A 326 31.59 34.87 -10.26
N LEU A 327 31.89 35.66 -11.31
CA LEU A 327 31.34 37.01 -11.52
C LEU A 327 30.54 37.02 -12.85
N PRO A 328 29.28 36.57 -12.86
CA PRO A 328 28.44 36.64 -14.05
C PRO A 328 28.00 38.10 -14.29
N ASP A 329 27.86 38.44 -15.58
CA ASP A 329 27.46 39.76 -16.06
C ASP A 329 28.39 40.90 -15.55
N GLU A 330 29.69 40.59 -15.41
CA GLU A 330 30.70 41.58 -15.00
C GLU A 330 31.87 41.61 -16.03
N THR A 331 32.23 42.81 -16.45
CA THR A 331 33.40 42.98 -17.34
C THR A 331 34.70 42.80 -16.57
N ILE A 332 35.81 42.68 -17.29
CA ILE A 332 37.15 42.54 -16.68
C ILE A 332 37.46 43.74 -15.77
N GLU A 333 37.13 44.97 -16.20
CA GLU A 333 37.38 46.18 -15.43
C GLU A 333 36.54 46.21 -14.13
N ALA A 334 35.25 45.82 -14.21
CA ALA A 334 34.39 45.74 -13.02
C ALA A 334 34.89 44.66 -12.08
N SER A 335 35.35 43.52 -12.61
CA SER A 335 35.90 42.40 -11.85
C SER A 335 37.22 42.75 -11.19
N LEU A 336 38.07 43.52 -11.86
CA LEU A 336 39.32 44.07 -11.29
C LEU A 336 39.02 45.02 -10.12
N GLN A 337 38.07 45.94 -10.26
CA GLN A 337 37.66 46.84 -9.18
C GLN A 337 37.10 46.06 -7.97
N ALA A 338 36.29 45.02 -8.23
CA ALA A 338 35.73 44.18 -7.19
C ALA A 338 36.85 43.37 -6.48
N ALA A 339 37.77 42.79 -7.20
CA ALA A 339 38.89 42.02 -6.67
C ALA A 339 39.84 42.94 -5.84
N GLU A 340 40.15 44.12 -6.32
CA GLU A 340 41.02 45.04 -5.61
C GLU A 340 40.38 45.57 -4.29
N ARG A 341 39.06 45.82 -4.31
CA ARG A 341 38.30 46.14 -3.09
C ARG A 341 38.35 45.00 -2.08
N ILE A 342 38.18 43.75 -2.57
CA ILE A 342 38.25 42.55 -1.72
C ILE A 342 39.65 42.38 -1.17
N ARG A 343 40.73 42.56 -1.96
CA ARG A 343 42.12 42.48 -1.54
C ARG A 343 42.39 43.47 -0.40
N GLN A 344 42.02 44.71 -0.59
CA GLN A 344 42.17 45.75 0.45
C GLN A 344 41.41 45.41 1.75
N ALA A 345 40.16 44.97 1.61
CA ALA A 345 39.37 44.54 2.76
C ALA A 345 39.95 43.33 3.52
N ILE A 346 40.61 42.38 2.79
CA ILE A 346 41.35 41.26 3.43
C ILE A 346 42.55 41.78 4.21
N GLN A 347 43.32 42.71 3.64
CA GLN A 347 44.53 43.27 4.25
C GLN A 347 44.21 44.01 5.58
N GLU A 348 42.99 44.55 5.74
CA GLU A 348 42.55 45.27 6.92
C GLU A 348 41.96 44.35 8.02
N ILE A 349 41.94 43.03 7.82
CA ILE A 349 41.40 42.10 8.79
C ILE A 349 42.38 41.89 9.95
N ASP A 350 41.93 42.18 11.16
CA ASP A 350 42.62 41.84 12.40
C ASP A 350 42.32 40.37 12.77
N ILE A 351 43.33 39.53 12.87
CA ILE A 351 43.18 38.14 13.29
C ILE A 351 43.93 37.93 14.61
N ASP A 352 43.18 37.55 15.65
CA ASP A 352 43.74 37.20 16.96
C ASP A 352 44.51 35.85 16.87
N ALA A 353 45.79 35.92 17.02
CA ALA A 353 46.73 34.82 17.05
C ALA A 353 47.27 34.59 18.46
N ASN A 354 46.40 34.11 19.37
CA ASN A 354 46.69 33.79 20.77
C ASN A 354 47.13 35.05 21.62
N GLY A 355 46.54 36.24 21.35
CA GLY A 355 46.82 37.49 22.00
C GLY A 355 47.64 38.47 21.14
N ASP A 356 48.25 38.00 20.08
CA ASP A 356 48.90 38.84 19.06
C ASP A 356 47.89 39.09 17.91
N ILE A 357 47.94 40.31 17.36
CA ILE A 357 47.15 40.62 16.15
C ILE A 357 48.04 40.42 14.92
N ILE A 358 47.58 39.58 14.01
CA ILE A 358 48.24 39.37 12.71
C ILE A 358 47.39 39.86 11.56
N HIS A 359 48.03 40.37 10.52
CA HIS A 359 47.39 40.75 9.27
C HIS A 359 47.75 39.75 8.18
N VAL A 360 46.80 39.45 7.32
CA VAL A 360 46.98 38.54 6.18
C VAL A 360 46.73 39.28 4.90
N THR A 361 47.38 38.87 3.84
CA THR A 361 47.12 39.38 2.50
C THR A 361 46.70 38.24 1.57
N ALA A 362 46.14 38.59 0.44
CA ALA A 362 45.79 37.63 -0.60
C ALA A 362 46.26 38.08 -1.97
N SER A 363 46.72 37.14 -2.76
CA SER A 363 47.01 37.31 -4.19
C SER A 363 45.82 36.82 -5.01
N MET A 364 45.50 37.52 -6.11
CA MET A 364 44.33 37.20 -6.94
C MET A 364 44.72 37.22 -8.42
N GLY A 365 44.19 36.22 -9.16
CA GLY A 365 44.29 36.18 -10.60
C GLY A 365 42.90 36.21 -11.24
N ILE A 366 42.74 37.07 -12.24
CA ILE A 366 41.47 37.25 -12.96
C ILE A 366 41.61 36.83 -14.42
N SER A 367 40.60 36.19 -14.95
CA SER A 367 40.40 35.98 -16.38
C SER A 367 38.92 36.04 -16.76
N ALA A 368 38.64 36.60 -17.93
CA ALA A 368 37.32 36.55 -18.55
C ALA A 368 37.17 35.26 -19.37
N VAL A 369 35.94 34.77 -19.46
CA VAL A 369 35.59 33.72 -20.42
C VAL A 369 35.62 34.31 -21.81
N LYS A 370 36.24 33.59 -22.74
CA LYS A 370 36.35 34.03 -24.14
C LYS A 370 35.44 33.21 -25.07
N PRO A 371 35.04 33.78 -26.21
CA PRO A 371 34.20 33.05 -27.18
C PRO A 371 34.84 31.73 -27.68
N GLU A 372 36.18 31.70 -27.78
CA GLU A 372 36.95 30.54 -28.21
C GLU A 372 37.17 29.49 -27.12
N ASP A 373 36.83 29.78 -25.87
CA ASP A 373 36.98 28.76 -24.81
C ASP A 373 36.00 27.60 -25.03
N ASP A 374 36.51 26.39 -25.24
CA ASP A 374 35.70 25.19 -25.39
C ASP A 374 35.18 24.68 -24.06
N ASP A 375 35.95 24.93 -22.97
CA ASP A 375 35.65 24.51 -21.61
C ASP A 375 36.04 25.61 -20.61
N TYR A 376 35.32 25.67 -19.48
CA TYR A 376 35.64 26.56 -18.36
C TYR A 376 37.08 26.38 -17.81
N HIS A 377 37.70 25.21 -18.03
CA HIS A 377 39.07 24.94 -17.61
C HIS A 377 40.07 25.91 -18.23
N ASN A 378 39.85 26.36 -19.47
CA ASN A 378 40.72 27.32 -20.13
C ASN A 378 40.73 28.66 -19.39
N THR A 379 39.55 29.12 -18.95
CA THR A 379 39.44 30.36 -18.17
C THR A 379 40.05 30.21 -16.77
N VAL A 380 39.81 29.08 -16.07
CA VAL A 380 40.43 28.80 -14.77
C VAL A 380 41.95 28.77 -14.89
N LYS A 381 42.49 28.13 -15.94
CA LYS A 381 43.94 28.07 -16.18
C LYS A 381 44.56 29.46 -16.36
N ARG A 382 43.91 30.33 -17.14
CA ARG A 382 44.38 31.73 -17.28
C ARG A 382 44.33 32.51 -15.97
N ALA A 383 43.26 32.33 -15.17
CA ALA A 383 43.15 32.94 -13.84
C ALA A 383 44.26 32.42 -12.89
N ASP A 384 44.54 31.12 -12.92
CA ASP A 384 45.64 30.50 -12.15
C ASP A 384 47.03 31.02 -12.57
N GLU A 385 47.26 31.16 -13.87
CA GLU A 385 48.51 31.77 -14.40
C GLU A 385 48.61 33.24 -13.96
N ALA A 386 47.51 34.00 -13.94
CA ALA A 386 47.49 35.36 -13.39
C ALA A 386 47.81 35.37 -11.87
N LEU A 387 47.23 34.44 -11.09
CA LEU A 387 47.55 34.29 -9.67
C LEU A 387 48.99 33.96 -9.43
N TYR A 388 49.58 33.07 -10.24
CA TYR A 388 51.01 32.77 -10.17
C TYR A 388 51.87 33.98 -10.41
N LEU A 389 51.55 34.84 -11.39
CA LEU A 389 52.20 36.11 -11.64
C LEU A 389 52.04 37.05 -10.45
N ALA A 390 50.85 37.17 -9.84
CA ALA A 390 50.62 37.97 -8.64
C ALA A 390 51.55 37.55 -7.48
N LYS A 391 51.65 36.23 -7.22
CA LYS A 391 52.52 35.69 -6.19
C LYS A 391 54.03 35.98 -6.45
N ASN A 392 54.48 35.84 -7.68
CA ASN A 392 55.91 36.06 -8.04
C ASN A 392 56.29 37.53 -8.15
N SER A 393 55.34 38.43 -8.36
CA SER A 393 55.59 39.88 -8.46
C SER A 393 55.55 40.60 -7.11
N GLY A 394 55.54 39.85 -6.00
CA GLY A 394 55.60 40.44 -4.64
C GLY A 394 54.34 40.27 -3.81
N ARG A 395 53.37 39.44 -4.29
CA ARG A 395 52.09 39.11 -3.58
C ARG A 395 51.18 40.33 -3.32
N ASN A 396 50.15 40.14 -2.54
CA ASN A 396 49.19 41.18 -2.13
C ASN A 396 48.76 42.08 -3.30
N ARG A 397 48.33 41.46 -4.39
CA ARG A 397 47.94 42.17 -5.61
C ARG A 397 46.95 41.35 -6.46
N VAL A 398 46.29 42.06 -7.33
CA VAL A 398 45.42 41.51 -8.36
C VAL A 398 46.18 41.56 -9.71
N VAL A 399 46.20 40.47 -10.46
CA VAL A 399 46.71 40.42 -11.83
C VAL A 399 45.59 39.93 -12.74
N VAL A 400 45.48 40.54 -13.91
CA VAL A 400 44.56 40.13 -14.98
C VAL A 400 45.39 39.46 -16.06
N LYS A 401 44.90 38.35 -16.59
CA LYS A 401 45.41 37.73 -17.79
C LYS A 401 44.35 37.69 -18.87
N GLU A 402 44.59 38.41 -19.94
CA GLU A 402 43.70 38.51 -21.11
C GLU A 402 44.09 37.55 -22.21
N ASP A 403 45.36 37.14 -22.30
CA ASP A 403 45.91 36.27 -23.35
C ASP A 403 45.96 34.79 -22.96
#